data_7801d955f821aaa485cf6a1033060296
#
_entry.id   7801d955f821aaa485cf6a1033060296
#
_cell.length_a   1.000
_cell.length_b   1.000
_cell.length_c   1.000
_cell.angle_alpha   90.00
_cell.angle_beta   90.00
_cell.angle_gamma   90.00
#
_symmetry.space_group_name_H-M   'P 1'
#
loop_
_entity.id
_entity.type
_entity.pdbx_description
1 polymer ?
#
loop_
_entity_poly.entity_id
_entity_poly.type
_entity_poly.pdbx_seq_one_letter_code
_entity_poly.pdbx_strand_id
1 'polypeptide(L)'
;MPEVFRLFGFTYYFFSREHKPVHVHIEGAEGYAVYDLDGERFVQRYSKGIKAGDLRRIEAVLEENKDTIVKSWKSYFDNKRYGNP
;
A
#
# COMPACT_ATOMS: atom_id res chain seq x y z
N MET A 1 4.74 -11.60 -3.47
CA MET A 1 4.05 -10.35 -3.21
C MET A 1 3.98 -10.10 -1.72
N PRO A 2 4.76 -9.20 -1.21
CA PRO A 2 4.76 -8.98 0.23
C PRO A 2 3.50 -8.26 0.69
N GLU A 3 2.86 -8.87 1.65
CA GLU A 3 1.65 -8.33 2.23
C GLU A 3 2.02 -7.51 3.45
N VAL A 4 1.48 -6.29 3.56
CA VAL A 4 1.72 -5.46 4.73
C VAL A 4 0.74 -5.86 5.82
N PHE A 5 -0.54 -5.82 5.53
CA PHE A 5 -1.57 -6.29 6.45
C PHE A 5 -2.90 -6.43 5.73
N ARG A 6 -3.88 -6.99 6.42
CA ARG A 6 -5.25 -7.09 5.95
C ARG A 6 -6.14 -6.39 6.95
N LEU A 7 -7.08 -5.59 6.44
CA LEU A 7 -7.93 -4.84 7.32
C LEU A 7 -9.22 -4.48 6.60
N PHE A 8 -10.33 -4.68 7.27
CA PHE A 8 -11.66 -4.34 6.75
C PHE A 8 -11.95 -4.96 5.38
N GLY A 9 -11.50 -6.17 5.16
CA GLY A 9 -11.76 -6.86 3.91
C GLY A 9 -10.82 -6.51 2.78
N PHE A 10 -9.78 -5.75 3.05
CA PHE A 10 -8.80 -5.37 2.03
C PHE A 10 -7.42 -5.83 2.43
N THR A 11 -6.65 -6.26 1.42
CA THR A 11 -5.25 -6.64 1.58
C THR A 11 -4.39 -5.49 1.08
N TYR A 12 -3.41 -5.09 1.87
CA TYR A 12 -2.47 -4.01 1.55
C TYR A 12 -1.12 -4.66 1.28
N TYR A 13 -0.56 -4.45 0.10
CA TYR A 13 0.65 -5.16 -0.29
C TYR A 13 1.51 -4.37 -1.27
N PHE A 14 2.75 -4.83 -1.45
CA PHE A 14 3.68 -4.29 -2.43
C PHE A 14 3.97 -5.35 -3.49
N PHE A 15 4.33 -4.92 -4.69
CA PHE A 15 4.88 -5.83 -5.69
C PHE A 15 6.39 -5.87 -5.54
N SER A 16 6.99 -7.00 -5.86
CA SER A 16 8.41 -7.23 -5.59
C SER A 16 9.35 -6.45 -6.49
N ARG A 17 8.86 -5.92 -7.58
CA ARG A 17 9.73 -5.20 -8.52
C ARG A 17 9.53 -3.72 -8.55
N GLU A 18 8.78 -3.21 -7.60
CA GLU A 18 8.46 -1.80 -7.63
C GLU A 18 9.55 -0.97 -7.01
N HIS A 19 9.58 0.28 -7.44
CA HIS A 19 10.57 1.24 -7.01
C HIS A 19 9.87 2.45 -6.42
N LYS A 20 10.65 3.43 -6.02
CA LYS A 20 10.09 4.68 -5.53
C LYS A 20 9.25 5.35 -6.60
N PRO A 21 8.24 6.11 -6.19
CA PRO A 21 7.93 6.47 -4.81
C PRO A 21 7.29 5.32 -4.07
N VAL A 22 7.25 5.44 -2.75
CA VAL A 22 6.56 4.46 -1.92
C VAL A 22 5.11 4.42 -2.37
N HIS A 23 4.59 3.23 -2.62
CA HIS A 23 3.19 3.09 -2.96
C HIS A 23 2.69 1.75 -2.48
N VAL A 24 1.38 1.64 -2.33
CA VAL A 24 0.78 0.44 -1.80
C VAL A 24 -0.40 0.07 -2.67
N HIS A 25 -0.57 -1.22 -2.88
CA HIS A 25 -1.69 -1.79 -3.61
C HIS A 25 -2.70 -2.29 -2.60
N ILE A 26 -3.97 -2.07 -2.86
CA ILE A 26 -5.04 -2.47 -1.97
C ILE A 26 -6.05 -3.27 -2.79
N GLU A 27 -6.31 -4.49 -2.35
CA GLU A 27 -7.20 -5.36 -3.09
C GLU A 27 -8.29 -5.91 -2.18
N GLY A 28 -9.52 -5.80 -2.61
CA GLY A 28 -10.66 -6.39 -1.93
C GLY A 28 -11.38 -7.37 -2.84
N ALA A 29 -12.53 -7.85 -2.37
CA ALA A 29 -13.29 -8.83 -3.13
C ALA A 29 -13.76 -8.31 -4.47
N GLU A 30 -14.09 -7.04 -4.54
CA GLU A 30 -14.67 -6.48 -5.74
C GLU A 30 -13.91 -5.32 -6.33
N GLY A 31 -12.79 -4.96 -5.78
CA GLY A 31 -12.10 -3.77 -6.25
C GLY A 31 -10.64 -3.74 -5.91
N TYR A 32 -9.98 -2.74 -6.46
CA TYR A 32 -8.53 -2.63 -6.41
C TYR A 32 -8.17 -1.15 -6.45
N ALA A 33 -7.14 -0.78 -5.72
CA ALA A 33 -6.67 0.61 -5.71
C ALA A 33 -5.16 0.66 -5.52
N VAL A 34 -4.57 1.76 -5.95
CA VAL A 34 -3.15 2.02 -5.73
C VAL A 34 -3.02 3.43 -5.19
N TYR A 35 -2.24 3.58 -4.14
CA TYR A 35 -1.98 4.89 -3.54
C TYR A 35 -0.48 5.12 -3.49
N ASP A 36 -0.07 6.34 -3.87
CA ASP A 36 1.33 6.75 -3.82
C ASP A 36 1.55 7.66 -2.63
N LEU A 37 2.72 7.56 -2.02
CA LEU A 37 3.09 8.50 -0.97
C LEU A 37 3.68 9.73 -1.64
N ASP A 38 2.98 10.86 -1.52
CA ASP A 38 3.41 12.13 -2.08
C ASP A 38 3.73 13.03 -0.91
N GLY A 39 5.01 13.16 -0.62
CA GLY A 39 5.43 13.89 0.56
C GLY A 39 5.00 13.16 1.81
N GLU A 40 4.02 13.71 2.52
CA GLU A 40 3.56 13.11 3.76
C GLU A 40 2.18 12.49 3.67
N ARG A 41 1.63 12.41 2.48
CA ARG A 41 0.26 11.92 2.32
C ARG A 41 0.19 10.86 1.24
N PHE A 42 -0.68 9.87 1.46
CA PHE A 42 -0.99 8.93 0.40
C PHE A 42 -2.05 9.53 -0.50
N VAL A 43 -1.81 9.50 -1.80
CA VAL A 43 -2.69 10.06 -2.81
C VAL A 43 -3.10 8.93 -3.74
N GLN A 44 -4.37 8.86 -4.02
CA GLN A 44 -4.90 7.81 -4.90
C GLN A 44 -4.36 7.99 -6.31
N ARG A 45 -3.71 6.94 -6.81
CA ARG A 45 -3.30 6.91 -8.21
C ARG A 45 -4.39 6.29 -9.07
N TYR A 46 -5.08 5.30 -8.52
CA TYR A 46 -6.01 4.51 -9.32
C TYR A 46 -6.97 3.78 -8.39
N SER A 47 -8.21 3.64 -8.80
CA SER A 47 -9.12 2.74 -8.11
C SER A 47 -10.17 2.25 -9.08
N LYS A 48 -10.65 1.04 -8.85
CA LYS A 48 -11.71 0.47 -9.66
C LYS A 48 -12.51 -0.47 -8.77
N GLY A 49 -13.81 -0.34 -8.81
CA GLY A 49 -14.70 -1.28 -8.13
C GLY A 49 -14.82 -1.09 -6.63
N ILE A 50 -14.25 -0.05 -6.08
CA ILE A 50 -14.32 0.21 -4.64
C ILE A 50 -15.27 1.37 -4.39
N LYS A 51 -16.22 1.18 -3.49
CA LYS A 51 -17.19 2.20 -3.17
C LYS A 51 -16.53 3.39 -2.47
N ALA A 52 -17.13 4.55 -2.62
CA ALA A 52 -16.59 5.78 -2.04
C ALA A 52 -16.38 5.67 -0.54
N GLY A 53 -17.31 5.04 0.17
CA GLY A 53 -17.16 4.86 1.61
C GLY A 53 -15.98 3.99 1.99
N ASP A 54 -15.73 2.96 1.20
CA ASP A 54 -14.58 2.09 1.42
C ASP A 54 -13.28 2.80 1.09
N LEU A 55 -13.29 3.63 0.03
CA LEU A 55 -12.09 4.42 -0.27
C LEU A 55 -11.75 5.36 0.86
N ARG A 56 -12.75 5.99 1.48
CA ARG A 56 -12.50 6.86 2.62
C ARG A 56 -11.91 6.08 3.79
N ARG A 57 -12.40 4.86 4.01
CA ARG A 57 -11.86 4.01 5.07
C ARG A 57 -10.43 3.61 4.79
N ILE A 58 -10.15 3.24 3.52
CA ILE A 58 -8.80 2.91 3.11
C ILE A 58 -7.88 4.09 3.35
N GLU A 59 -8.32 5.30 3.01
CA GLU A 59 -7.48 6.48 3.17
C GLU A 59 -7.20 6.76 4.65
N ALA A 60 -8.17 6.53 5.52
CA ALA A 60 -7.96 6.68 6.95
C ALA A 60 -6.95 5.63 7.46
N VAL A 61 -7.07 4.40 6.99
CA VAL A 61 -6.15 3.33 7.37
C VAL A 61 -4.72 3.68 6.93
N LEU A 62 -4.57 4.17 5.71
CA LEU A 62 -3.26 4.57 5.21
C LEU A 62 -2.66 5.68 6.05
N GLU A 63 -3.47 6.65 6.41
CA GLU A 63 -2.99 7.76 7.20
C GLU A 63 -2.57 7.32 8.60
N GLU A 64 -3.37 6.46 9.22
CA GLU A 64 -3.08 6.00 10.57
C GLU A 64 -1.91 5.05 10.62
N ASN A 65 -1.63 4.35 9.54
CA ASN A 65 -0.58 3.35 9.50
C ASN A 65 0.57 3.74 8.60
N LYS A 66 0.69 5.02 8.29
CA LYS A 66 1.70 5.49 7.35
C LYS A 66 3.11 5.06 7.73
N ASP A 67 3.48 5.26 9.00
CA ASP A 67 4.82 4.90 9.43
C ASP A 67 5.08 3.41 9.28
N THR A 68 4.11 2.60 9.63
CA THR A 68 4.24 1.15 9.49
C THR A 68 4.43 0.77 8.03
N ILE A 69 3.66 1.38 7.14
CA ILE A 69 3.74 1.07 5.72
C ILE A 69 5.10 1.49 5.17
N VAL A 70 5.57 2.68 5.53
CA VAL A 70 6.85 3.17 5.04
C VAL A 70 8.00 2.31 5.56
N LYS A 71 7.94 1.91 6.84
CA LYS A 71 8.96 1.04 7.39
C LYS A 71 8.95 -0.33 6.70
N SER A 72 7.77 -0.86 6.43
CA SER A 72 7.66 -2.14 5.74
C SER A 72 8.23 -2.06 4.34
N TRP A 73 7.95 -0.98 3.63
CA TRP A 73 8.49 -0.75 2.30
C TRP A 73 10.02 -0.74 2.34
N LYS A 74 10.58 0.07 3.24
CA LYS A 74 12.03 0.20 3.33
C LYS A 74 12.68 -1.13 3.71
N SER A 75 12.11 -1.79 4.68
CA SER A 75 12.66 -3.07 5.12
C SER A 75 12.64 -4.10 3.99
N TYR A 76 11.53 -4.18 3.29
CA TYR A 76 11.40 -5.15 2.21
C TYR A 76 12.40 -4.89 1.08
N PHE A 77 12.50 -3.64 0.65
CA PHE A 77 13.36 -3.33 -0.49
C PHE A 77 14.83 -3.28 -0.11
N ASP A 78 15.14 -2.91 1.13
CA ASP A 78 16.52 -2.99 1.60
C ASP A 78 16.97 -4.45 1.69
N ASN A 79 16.12 -5.32 2.22
CA ASN A 79 16.44 -6.73 2.29
C ASN A 79 16.64 -7.33 0.91
N LYS A 80 15.79 -6.94 -0.02
CA LYS A 80 15.95 -7.41 -1.37
C LYS A 80 17.27 -6.97 -1.94
N ARG A 81 17.67 -5.76 -1.61
CA ARG A 81 18.91 -5.21 -2.15
C ARG A 81 20.15 -5.87 -1.59
N TYR A 82 20.12 -6.15 -0.26
CA TYR A 82 21.28 -6.72 0.36
C TYR A 82 21.22 -8.22 0.50
N GLY A 83 20.07 -8.69 0.78
CA GLY A 83 19.90 -10.01 1.16
C GLY A 83 19.79 -10.95 0.18
N ASN A 84 19.62 -10.62 -0.82
CA ASN A 84 19.47 -11.54 -1.56
C ASN A 84 19.88 -11.45 -2.62
N PRO A 85 20.68 -11.81 -2.61
CA PRO A 85 21.13 -12.01 -3.90
C PRO A 85 20.13 -12.73 -4.69
#